data_d2dbc3b094992b2a4f98b763ed3cc34b
#
_entry.id   d2dbc3b094992b2a4f98b763ed3cc34b
#
_cell.length_a   1.000
_cell.length_b   1.000
_cell.length_c   1.000
_cell.angle_alpha   90.00
_cell.angle_beta   90.00
_cell.angle_gamma   90.00
#
_symmetry.space_group_name_H-M   'P 1'
#
loop_
_entity.id
_entity.type
_entity.pdbx_description
1 polymer ?
#
loop_
_entity_poly.entity_id
_entity_poly.type
_entity_poly.pdbx_seq_one_letter_code
_entity_poly.pdbx_strand_id
1 'polypeptide(L)'
;MKSKIAPGTSERLPRQILLFSLPLMASNVLQVLFNMADIAVIGRFAGSLSMAAVGSTATAVTLFTGILIGVGGGINALVARYYGARDQQELQRTVHSSAILCLICGILLLIFGFFGSRPLLRLLNTKPELLDKATLYMQIYFCGMPALALYNFGNAVYSAIGNTKKPLYYLLFSGIVNVVLNLVFVIVRDLDVAGVALASIFSQYLSAIFLTAALFRSREIYGLSPKLLRLHRKNCREILTLGIPAGLQNAIFYIANMFIQAGVNSFDTVMVAGNSAAANADGLVYDVMAAFYTACSSFIGLNYGAGRRREIRRSYLICLGYSFGAGAILGFSLVAFGPAFLTLFTTDAAVIEAGMKRLTIMGFSYCVSAFMDNAIAACRGLGKSLVPMVIVISGSCIFRILWVMTVFAWFKTIASLYLVYIFSWTITAAFENWYFFRCYRKLSV
;
A
#
# COMPACT_ATOMS: atom_id res chain seq x y z
N MET A 1 24.38 -17.37 4.43
CA MET A 1 24.47 -16.44 3.28
C MET A 1 24.59 -15.03 3.85
N LYS A 2 25.77 -14.43 3.84
CA LYS A 2 26.03 -13.09 4.39
C LYS A 2 25.12 -12.09 3.66
N SER A 3 24.27 -11.38 4.41
CA SER A 3 23.48 -10.26 3.93
C SER A 3 24.39 -9.26 3.21
N LYS A 4 24.34 -9.23 1.88
CA LYS A 4 25.19 -8.41 1.01
C LYS A 4 24.62 -7.01 0.79
N ILE A 5 24.03 -6.40 1.80
CA ILE A 5 24.01 -4.95 1.85
C ILE A 5 25.17 -4.53 2.76
N ALA A 6 26.37 -4.86 2.33
CA ALA A 6 27.51 -4.04 2.69
C ALA A 6 27.18 -2.62 2.22
N PRO A 7 27.42 -1.57 3.05
CA PRO A 7 27.18 -0.21 2.67
C PRO A 7 27.89 0.07 1.33
N GLY A 8 27.09 0.18 0.25
CA GLY A 8 27.56 0.11 -1.11
C GLY A 8 28.60 1.16 -1.44
N THR A 9 29.63 0.74 -2.09
CA THR A 9 30.44 1.62 -2.95
C THR A 9 29.50 2.33 -3.92
N SER A 10 29.67 3.61 -4.06
CA SER A 10 28.87 4.56 -4.84
C SER A 10 28.40 4.05 -6.22
N GLU A 11 29.17 3.24 -6.90
CA GLU A 11 28.87 2.70 -8.25
C GLU A 11 27.81 1.59 -8.28
N ARG A 12 27.60 0.85 -7.20
CA ARG A 12 26.64 -0.28 -7.16
C ARG A 12 25.26 0.08 -6.65
N LEU A 13 25.04 1.33 -6.16
CA LEU A 13 23.78 1.74 -5.55
C LEU A 13 22.57 1.62 -6.49
N PRO A 14 22.61 2.02 -7.78
CA PRO A 14 21.46 1.85 -8.68
C PRO A 14 21.06 0.38 -8.81
N ARG A 15 22.02 -0.51 -9.06
CA ARG A 15 21.77 -1.94 -9.19
C ARG A 15 21.23 -2.55 -7.88
N GLN A 16 21.70 -2.09 -6.73
CA GLN A 16 21.21 -2.56 -5.43
C GLN A 16 19.76 -2.16 -5.21
N ILE A 17 19.39 -0.90 -5.50
CA ILE A 17 18.01 -0.41 -5.41
C ILE A 17 17.11 -1.20 -6.36
N LEU A 18 17.51 -1.41 -7.60
CA LEU A 18 16.73 -2.17 -8.57
C LEU A 18 16.51 -3.62 -8.12
N LEU A 19 17.58 -4.35 -7.75
CA LEU A 19 17.50 -5.73 -7.26
C LEU A 19 16.70 -5.87 -5.96
N PHE A 20 16.66 -4.82 -5.14
CA PHE A 20 15.81 -4.74 -3.96
C PHE A 20 14.34 -4.55 -4.33
N SER A 21 14.05 -3.71 -5.32
CA SER A 21 12.68 -3.34 -5.70
C SER A 21 11.97 -4.44 -6.49
N LEU A 22 12.68 -5.24 -7.29
CA LEU A 22 12.07 -6.29 -8.11
C LEU A 22 11.25 -7.32 -7.31
N PRO A 23 11.72 -7.88 -6.17
CA PRO A 23 10.88 -8.77 -5.37
C PRO A 23 9.69 -8.07 -4.72
N LEU A 24 9.81 -6.78 -4.38
CA LEU A 24 8.69 -6.00 -3.85
C LEU A 24 7.63 -5.74 -4.91
N MET A 25 8.03 -5.41 -6.14
CA MET A 25 7.10 -5.30 -7.27
C MET A 25 6.36 -6.61 -7.48
N ALA A 26 7.09 -7.74 -7.51
CA ALA A 26 6.49 -9.05 -7.66
C ALA A 26 5.50 -9.35 -6.51
N SER A 27 5.83 -8.99 -5.26
CA SER A 27 4.92 -9.16 -4.12
C SER A 27 3.65 -8.33 -4.26
N ASN A 28 3.76 -7.07 -4.66
CA ASN A 28 2.63 -6.18 -4.83
C ASN A 28 1.71 -6.66 -5.95
N VAL A 29 2.27 -7.00 -7.11
CA VAL A 29 1.50 -7.54 -8.25
C VAL A 29 0.82 -8.86 -7.87
N LEU A 30 1.52 -9.77 -7.16
CA LEU A 30 0.91 -11.02 -6.68
C LEU A 30 -0.27 -10.78 -5.74
N GLN A 31 -0.20 -9.80 -4.85
CA GLN A 31 -1.34 -9.44 -3.98
C GLN A 31 -2.56 -9.02 -4.80
N VAL A 32 -2.36 -8.20 -5.84
CA VAL A 32 -3.45 -7.82 -6.76
C VAL A 32 -4.02 -9.05 -7.46
N LEU A 33 -3.16 -9.94 -7.99
CA LEU A 33 -3.61 -11.16 -8.67
C LEU A 33 -4.40 -12.09 -7.74
N PHE A 34 -4.00 -12.23 -6.48
CA PHE A 34 -4.73 -13.03 -5.50
C PHE A 34 -6.09 -12.41 -5.17
N ASN A 35 -6.17 -11.08 -4.98
CA ASN A 35 -7.44 -10.39 -4.80
C ASN A 35 -8.37 -10.55 -6.02
N MET A 36 -7.82 -10.48 -7.22
CA MET A 36 -8.60 -10.73 -8.44
C MET A 36 -9.10 -12.18 -8.53
N ALA A 37 -8.26 -13.15 -8.12
CA ALA A 37 -8.68 -14.56 -8.07
C ALA A 37 -9.82 -14.77 -7.06
N ASP A 38 -9.75 -14.14 -5.89
CA ASP A 38 -10.82 -14.18 -4.87
C ASP A 38 -12.15 -13.69 -5.45
N ILE A 39 -12.13 -12.53 -6.13
CA ILE A 39 -13.32 -11.94 -6.77
C ILE A 39 -13.83 -12.82 -7.93
N ALA A 40 -12.93 -13.40 -8.72
CA ALA A 40 -13.30 -14.27 -9.83
C ALA A 40 -13.96 -15.57 -9.35
N VAL A 41 -13.42 -16.19 -8.29
CA VAL A 41 -14.00 -17.42 -7.71
C VAL A 41 -15.40 -17.14 -7.16
N ILE A 42 -15.56 -16.07 -6.36
CA ILE A 42 -16.88 -15.75 -5.80
C ILE A 42 -17.90 -15.38 -6.86
N GLY A 43 -17.50 -14.58 -7.86
CA GLY A 43 -18.38 -14.16 -8.94
C GLY A 43 -18.87 -15.31 -9.81
N ARG A 44 -18.00 -16.30 -10.06
CA ARG A 44 -18.31 -17.45 -10.92
C ARG A 44 -19.08 -18.55 -10.22
N PHE A 45 -18.82 -18.80 -8.93
CA PHE A 45 -19.34 -19.97 -8.22
C PHE A 45 -20.35 -19.63 -7.13
N ALA A 46 -20.29 -18.44 -6.51
CA ALA A 46 -21.23 -18.00 -5.48
C ALA A 46 -22.27 -16.96 -5.97
N GLY A 47 -22.10 -16.49 -7.20
CA GLY A 47 -23.05 -15.61 -7.87
C GLY A 47 -22.81 -14.11 -7.64
N SER A 48 -23.54 -13.29 -8.42
CA SER A 48 -23.36 -11.85 -8.50
C SER A 48 -23.69 -11.11 -7.18
N LEU A 49 -24.67 -11.62 -6.41
CA LEU A 49 -25.04 -11.02 -5.12
C LEU A 49 -23.90 -11.12 -4.10
N SER A 50 -23.25 -12.29 -4.03
CA SER A 50 -22.13 -12.54 -3.14
C SER A 50 -20.88 -11.74 -3.56
N MET A 51 -20.63 -11.63 -4.87
CA MET A 51 -19.56 -10.78 -5.40
C MET A 51 -19.81 -9.30 -5.06
N ALA A 52 -21.05 -8.81 -5.21
CA ALA A 52 -21.42 -7.46 -4.85
C ALA A 52 -21.29 -7.19 -3.34
N ALA A 53 -21.64 -8.18 -2.50
CA ALA A 53 -21.47 -8.08 -1.05
C ALA A 53 -19.99 -7.93 -0.66
N VAL A 54 -19.10 -8.75 -1.21
CA VAL A 54 -17.64 -8.63 -0.98
C VAL A 54 -17.12 -7.29 -1.52
N GLY A 55 -17.52 -6.90 -2.73
CA GLY A 55 -17.12 -5.61 -3.31
C GLY A 55 -17.52 -4.41 -2.47
N SER A 56 -18.69 -4.45 -1.81
CA SER A 56 -19.15 -3.37 -0.94
C SER A 56 -18.29 -3.18 0.33
N THR A 57 -17.53 -4.20 0.73
CA THR A 57 -16.63 -4.12 1.90
C THR A 57 -15.24 -3.56 1.56
N ALA A 58 -14.89 -3.50 0.27
CA ALA A 58 -13.52 -3.16 -0.17
C ALA A 58 -13.01 -1.84 0.40
N THR A 59 -13.82 -0.78 0.40
CA THR A 59 -13.45 0.53 0.94
C THR A 59 -13.13 0.46 2.43
N ALA A 60 -13.98 -0.22 3.21
CA ALA A 60 -13.78 -0.38 4.65
C ALA A 60 -12.51 -1.19 4.94
N VAL A 61 -12.32 -2.32 4.26
CA VAL A 61 -11.13 -3.16 4.39
C VAL A 61 -9.87 -2.36 4.07
N THR A 62 -9.86 -1.62 2.96
CA THR A 62 -8.70 -0.81 2.54
C THR A 62 -8.36 0.28 3.55
N LEU A 63 -9.36 0.92 4.16
CA LEU A 63 -9.16 1.94 5.20
C LEU A 63 -8.37 1.37 6.39
N PHE A 64 -8.77 0.21 6.90
CA PHE A 64 -8.12 -0.40 8.07
C PHE A 64 -6.77 -1.04 7.72
N THR A 65 -6.65 -1.68 6.57
CA THR A 65 -5.36 -2.22 6.11
C THR A 65 -4.35 -1.12 5.83
N GLY A 66 -4.79 0.04 5.35
CA GLY A 66 -3.95 1.23 5.14
C GLY A 66 -3.25 1.71 6.42
N ILE A 67 -3.91 1.57 7.58
CA ILE A 67 -3.30 1.89 8.88
C ILE A 67 -2.13 0.93 9.17
N LEU A 68 -2.32 -0.37 8.97
CA LEU A 68 -1.27 -1.37 9.19
C LEU A 68 -0.09 -1.19 8.24
N ILE A 69 -0.36 -0.85 6.97
CA ILE A 69 0.68 -0.54 5.98
C ILE A 69 1.47 0.70 6.43
N GLY A 70 0.79 1.73 6.94
CA GLY A 70 1.44 2.93 7.48
C GLY A 70 2.37 2.62 8.66
N VAL A 71 1.90 1.83 9.62
CA VAL A 71 2.71 1.36 10.76
C VAL A 71 3.92 0.55 10.26
N GLY A 72 3.72 -0.35 9.30
CA GLY A 72 4.79 -1.11 8.65
C GLY A 72 5.84 -0.20 8.00
N GLY A 73 5.42 0.87 7.32
CA GLY A 73 6.33 1.87 6.74
C GLY A 73 7.17 2.60 7.81
N GLY A 74 6.57 2.91 8.97
CA GLY A 74 7.29 3.49 10.11
C GLY A 74 8.34 2.53 10.69
N ILE A 75 7.97 1.25 10.86
CA ILE A 75 8.88 0.19 11.31
C ILE A 75 10.04 0.03 10.31
N ASN A 76 9.75 -0.02 9.02
CA ASN A 76 10.77 -0.15 7.98
C ASN A 76 11.81 0.97 8.06
N ALA A 77 11.38 2.23 8.14
CA ALA A 77 12.26 3.39 8.22
C ALA A 77 13.14 3.36 9.48
N LEU A 78 12.56 3.00 10.62
CA LEU A 78 13.25 3.00 11.90
C LEU A 78 14.25 1.83 12.01
N VAL A 79 13.86 0.63 11.60
CA VAL A 79 14.73 -0.55 11.56
C VAL A 79 15.89 -0.30 10.58
N ALA A 80 15.62 0.26 9.39
CA ALA A 80 16.66 0.61 8.43
C ALA A 80 17.67 1.61 9.01
N ARG A 81 17.19 2.63 9.75
CA ARG A 81 18.02 3.63 10.42
C ARG A 81 18.96 3.00 11.46
N TYR A 82 18.44 2.19 12.38
CA TYR A 82 19.26 1.57 13.42
C TYR A 82 20.19 0.50 12.86
N TYR A 83 19.74 -0.22 11.83
CA TYR A 83 20.59 -1.17 11.11
C TYR A 83 21.76 -0.45 10.42
N GLY A 84 21.50 0.69 9.79
CA GLY A 84 22.53 1.55 9.18
C GLY A 84 23.51 2.14 10.18
N ALA A 85 23.02 2.57 11.35
CA ALA A 85 23.83 3.07 12.45
C ALA A 85 24.67 1.98 13.14
N ARG A 86 24.43 0.70 12.83
CA ARG A 86 25.00 -0.46 13.54
C ARG A 86 24.71 -0.46 15.05
N ASP A 87 23.65 0.22 15.47
CA ASP A 87 23.19 0.23 16.84
C ASP A 87 22.37 -1.02 17.14
N GLN A 88 23.08 -2.05 17.61
CA GLN A 88 22.51 -3.37 17.86
C GLN A 88 21.41 -3.33 18.94
N GLN A 89 21.61 -2.51 19.97
CA GLN A 89 20.68 -2.44 21.09
C GLN A 89 19.35 -1.79 20.70
N GLU A 90 19.41 -0.63 20.03
CA GLU A 90 18.21 0.06 19.57
C GLU A 90 17.51 -0.71 18.44
N LEU A 91 18.28 -1.41 17.58
CA LEU A 91 17.71 -2.30 16.55
C LEU A 91 16.89 -3.43 17.19
N GLN A 92 17.48 -4.15 18.16
CA GLN A 92 16.76 -5.23 18.85
C GLN A 92 15.53 -4.71 19.59
N ARG A 93 15.65 -3.60 20.33
CA ARG A 93 14.51 -2.96 21.01
C ARG A 93 13.41 -2.60 20.04
N THR A 94 13.78 -2.03 18.90
CA THR A 94 12.81 -1.64 17.86
C THR A 94 12.10 -2.86 17.28
N VAL A 95 12.82 -3.90 16.87
CA VAL A 95 12.22 -5.11 16.29
C VAL A 95 11.27 -5.80 17.27
N HIS A 96 11.68 -5.99 18.54
CA HIS A 96 10.84 -6.64 19.55
C HIS A 96 9.61 -5.79 19.93
N SER A 97 9.79 -4.47 20.11
CA SER A 97 8.66 -3.57 20.36
C SER A 97 7.70 -3.51 19.18
N SER A 98 8.20 -3.54 17.93
CA SER A 98 7.39 -3.54 16.73
C SER A 98 6.51 -4.79 16.62
N ALA A 99 7.04 -5.98 16.96
CA ALA A 99 6.30 -7.23 16.93
C ALA A 99 5.07 -7.17 17.86
N ILE A 100 5.28 -6.74 19.10
CA ILE A 100 4.20 -6.61 20.09
C ILE A 100 3.22 -5.52 19.68
N LEU A 101 3.71 -4.36 19.25
CA LEU A 101 2.88 -3.23 18.83
C LEU A 101 1.98 -3.60 17.65
N CYS A 102 2.52 -4.28 16.64
CA CYS A 102 1.74 -4.76 15.51
C CYS A 102 0.67 -5.77 15.93
N LEU A 103 1.01 -6.69 16.83
CA LEU A 103 0.03 -7.65 17.35
C LEU A 103 -1.09 -6.93 18.10
N ILE A 104 -0.78 -5.94 18.95
CA ILE A 104 -1.78 -5.13 19.65
C ILE A 104 -2.64 -4.37 18.66
N CYS A 105 -2.05 -3.70 17.66
CA CYS A 105 -2.81 -3.00 16.62
C CYS A 105 -3.71 -3.96 15.85
N GLY A 106 -3.21 -5.14 15.49
CA GLY A 106 -4.01 -6.15 14.80
C GLY A 106 -5.19 -6.66 15.63
N ILE A 107 -4.99 -6.89 16.94
CA ILE A 107 -6.07 -7.29 17.87
C ILE A 107 -7.09 -6.16 18.05
N LEU A 108 -6.65 -4.92 18.19
CA LEU A 108 -7.55 -3.76 18.26
C LEU A 108 -8.40 -3.65 16.99
N LEU A 109 -7.79 -3.78 15.80
CA LEU A 109 -8.51 -3.76 14.54
C LEU A 109 -9.46 -4.94 14.39
N LEU A 110 -9.10 -6.14 14.89
CA LEU A 110 -10.01 -7.28 14.96
C LEU A 110 -11.25 -6.93 15.79
N ILE A 111 -11.07 -6.43 17.01
CA ILE A 111 -12.18 -6.10 17.92
C ILE A 111 -13.08 -5.03 17.31
N PHE A 112 -12.50 -3.90 16.91
CA PHE A 112 -13.26 -2.80 16.30
C PHE A 112 -13.93 -3.19 14.99
N GLY A 113 -13.21 -3.96 14.14
CA GLY A 113 -13.74 -4.40 12.87
C GLY A 113 -14.84 -5.45 13.01
N PHE A 114 -14.67 -6.42 13.89
CA PHE A 114 -15.66 -7.48 14.11
C PHE A 114 -16.99 -6.90 14.62
N PHE A 115 -16.95 -6.09 15.68
CA PHE A 115 -18.15 -5.49 16.25
C PHE A 115 -18.66 -4.28 15.44
N GLY A 116 -17.77 -3.55 14.78
CA GLY A 116 -18.08 -2.38 13.98
C GLY A 116 -18.50 -2.66 12.54
N SER A 117 -18.41 -3.90 12.04
CA SER A 117 -18.68 -4.23 10.63
C SER A 117 -20.07 -3.80 10.18
N ARG A 118 -21.12 -4.20 10.91
CA ARG A 118 -22.50 -3.88 10.53
C ARG A 118 -22.85 -2.38 10.62
N PRO A 119 -22.51 -1.67 11.71
CA PRO A 119 -22.69 -0.22 11.79
C PRO A 119 -21.94 0.54 10.67
N LEU A 120 -20.70 0.13 10.38
CA LEU A 120 -19.88 0.76 9.36
C LEU A 120 -20.47 0.57 7.94
N LEU A 121 -20.91 -0.64 7.61
CA LEU A 121 -21.55 -0.92 6.33
C LEU A 121 -22.86 -0.16 6.16
N ARG A 122 -23.63 0.04 7.22
CA ARG A 122 -24.82 0.92 7.21
C ARG A 122 -24.45 2.37 6.97
N LEU A 123 -23.39 2.86 7.62
CA LEU A 123 -22.88 4.22 7.41
C LEU A 123 -22.40 4.43 5.97
N LEU A 124 -21.85 3.40 5.34
CA LEU A 124 -21.44 3.40 3.93
C LEU A 124 -22.61 3.19 2.95
N ASN A 125 -23.86 3.20 3.44
CA ASN A 125 -25.07 3.01 2.65
C ASN A 125 -25.07 1.70 1.84
N THR A 126 -24.52 0.61 2.41
CA THR A 126 -24.61 -0.73 1.79
C THR A 126 -26.08 -1.14 1.66
N LYS A 127 -26.47 -1.62 0.49
CA LYS A 127 -27.86 -2.04 0.21
C LYS A 127 -28.32 -3.12 1.19
N PRO A 128 -29.58 -3.09 1.68
CA PRO A 128 -30.08 -4.06 2.65
C PRO A 128 -29.90 -5.52 2.22
N GLU A 129 -30.05 -5.81 0.91
CA GLU A 129 -29.90 -7.14 0.32
C GLU A 129 -28.48 -7.72 0.46
N LEU A 130 -27.46 -6.84 0.53
CA LEU A 130 -26.06 -7.19 0.63
C LEU A 130 -25.54 -7.21 2.07
N LEU A 131 -26.26 -6.50 2.97
CA LEU A 131 -25.76 -6.14 4.30
C LEU A 131 -25.35 -7.36 5.14
N ASP A 132 -26.15 -8.41 5.15
CA ASP A 132 -25.87 -9.59 5.97
C ASP A 132 -24.65 -10.38 5.45
N LYS A 133 -24.56 -10.59 4.14
CA LYS A 133 -23.40 -11.26 3.51
C LYS A 133 -22.13 -10.42 3.64
N ALA A 134 -22.23 -9.10 3.42
CA ALA A 134 -21.11 -8.17 3.57
C ALA A 134 -20.62 -8.12 5.02
N THR A 135 -21.55 -8.11 5.99
CA THR A 135 -21.22 -8.14 7.43
C THR A 135 -20.47 -9.43 7.79
N LEU A 136 -20.99 -10.58 7.35
CA LEU A 136 -20.36 -11.89 7.61
C LEU A 136 -18.95 -11.94 7.01
N TYR A 137 -18.78 -11.56 5.74
CA TYR A 137 -17.47 -11.50 5.09
C TYR A 137 -16.50 -10.63 5.88
N MET A 138 -16.94 -9.42 6.23
CA MET A 138 -16.11 -8.43 6.91
C MET A 138 -15.72 -8.89 8.32
N GLN A 139 -16.64 -9.47 9.09
CA GLN A 139 -16.36 -10.03 10.42
C GLN A 139 -15.29 -11.14 10.36
N ILE A 140 -15.46 -12.08 9.41
CA ILE A 140 -14.46 -13.13 9.21
C ILE A 140 -13.12 -12.50 8.79
N TYR A 141 -13.11 -11.59 7.81
CA TYR A 141 -11.89 -10.94 7.33
C TYR A 141 -11.13 -10.22 8.45
N PHE A 142 -11.82 -9.53 9.36
CA PHE A 142 -11.19 -8.86 10.51
C PHE A 142 -10.54 -9.83 11.49
N CYS A 143 -10.97 -11.09 11.56
CA CYS A 143 -10.23 -12.11 12.31
C CYS A 143 -8.81 -12.35 11.77
N GLY A 144 -8.53 -12.00 10.53
CA GLY A 144 -7.19 -12.04 9.93
C GLY A 144 -6.31 -10.83 10.26
N MET A 145 -6.82 -9.75 10.85
CA MET A 145 -6.05 -8.52 11.10
C MET A 145 -4.79 -8.72 11.96
N PRO A 146 -4.77 -9.56 13.01
CA PRO A 146 -3.54 -9.85 13.75
C PRO A 146 -2.47 -10.51 12.86
N ALA A 147 -2.88 -11.42 11.98
CA ALA A 147 -1.97 -12.06 11.03
C ALA A 147 -1.43 -11.06 10.01
N LEU A 148 -2.29 -10.22 9.45
CA LEU A 148 -1.89 -9.17 8.52
C LEU A 148 -0.92 -8.17 9.16
N ALA A 149 -1.15 -7.80 10.43
CA ALA A 149 -0.25 -6.93 11.18
C ALA A 149 1.14 -7.56 11.38
N LEU A 150 1.20 -8.85 11.74
CA LEU A 150 2.45 -9.59 11.89
C LEU A 150 3.16 -9.80 10.55
N TYR A 151 2.41 -10.03 9.47
CA TYR A 151 3.00 -10.09 8.13
C TYR A 151 3.63 -8.74 7.74
N ASN A 152 2.91 -7.63 7.93
CA ASN A 152 3.43 -6.28 7.65
C ASN A 152 4.66 -5.95 8.51
N PHE A 153 4.66 -6.34 9.79
CA PHE A 153 5.84 -6.23 10.66
C PHE A 153 7.04 -7.00 10.08
N GLY A 154 6.88 -8.28 9.78
CA GLY A 154 7.97 -9.11 9.27
C GLY A 154 8.47 -8.63 7.90
N ASN A 155 7.56 -8.22 7.00
CA ASN A 155 7.89 -7.64 5.72
C ASN A 155 8.68 -6.33 5.88
N ALA A 156 8.27 -5.46 6.83
CA ALA A 156 8.97 -4.21 7.12
C ALA A 156 10.39 -4.46 7.63
N VAL A 157 10.60 -5.40 8.55
CA VAL A 157 11.92 -5.77 9.07
C VAL A 157 12.81 -6.34 7.98
N TYR A 158 12.31 -7.33 7.21
CA TYR A 158 13.11 -7.94 6.13
C TYR A 158 13.44 -6.94 5.01
N SER A 159 12.53 -6.06 4.67
CA SER A 159 12.78 -4.98 3.70
C SER A 159 13.82 -3.99 4.23
N ALA A 160 13.74 -3.59 5.49
CA ALA A 160 14.69 -2.66 6.10
C ALA A 160 16.14 -3.15 6.06
N ILE A 161 16.35 -4.47 6.20
CA ILE A 161 17.68 -5.09 6.12
C ILE A 161 18.08 -5.51 4.69
N GLY A 162 17.22 -5.23 3.70
CA GLY A 162 17.50 -5.50 2.29
C GLY A 162 17.17 -6.90 1.79
N ASN A 163 16.44 -7.71 2.54
CA ASN A 163 16.05 -9.05 2.14
C ASN A 163 14.59 -9.13 1.72
N THR A 164 14.27 -8.58 0.56
CA THR A 164 12.89 -8.55 0.02
C THR A 164 12.44 -9.89 -0.59
N LYS A 165 13.36 -10.85 -0.81
CA LYS A 165 13.04 -12.16 -1.39
C LYS A 165 12.28 -13.08 -0.42
N LYS A 166 12.64 -13.08 0.87
CA LYS A 166 11.98 -13.96 1.85
C LYS A 166 10.48 -13.67 1.98
N PRO A 167 10.04 -12.41 2.20
CA PRO A 167 8.62 -12.10 2.21
C PRO A 167 7.90 -12.52 0.91
N LEU A 168 8.51 -12.32 -0.26
CA LEU A 168 7.96 -12.74 -1.54
C LEU A 168 7.71 -14.26 -1.60
N TYR A 169 8.67 -15.09 -1.20
CA TYR A 169 8.48 -16.55 -1.24
C TYR A 169 7.37 -17.02 -0.31
N TYR A 170 7.27 -16.45 0.89
CA TYR A 170 6.21 -16.79 1.82
C TYR A 170 4.83 -16.30 1.34
N LEU A 171 4.78 -15.11 0.73
CA LEU A 171 3.57 -14.59 0.12
C LEU A 171 3.11 -15.47 -1.07
N LEU A 172 4.04 -15.86 -1.94
CA LEU A 172 3.74 -16.71 -3.09
C LEU A 172 3.16 -18.05 -2.65
N PHE A 173 3.80 -18.70 -1.68
CA PHE A 173 3.32 -19.99 -1.16
C PHE A 173 1.93 -19.85 -0.53
N SER A 174 1.74 -18.87 0.36
CA SER A 174 0.45 -18.65 1.01
C SER A 174 -0.64 -18.20 0.04
N GLY A 175 -0.29 -17.48 -1.02
CA GLY A 175 -1.22 -17.09 -2.06
C GLY A 175 -1.70 -18.28 -2.92
N ILE A 176 -0.80 -19.22 -3.24
CA ILE A 176 -1.22 -20.48 -3.89
C ILE A 176 -2.18 -21.25 -2.98
N VAL A 177 -1.88 -21.34 -1.69
CA VAL A 177 -2.77 -21.99 -0.71
C VAL A 177 -4.11 -21.25 -0.63
N ASN A 178 -4.12 -19.91 -0.68
CA ASN A 178 -5.36 -19.11 -0.73
C ASN A 178 -6.24 -19.51 -1.90
N VAL A 179 -5.69 -19.56 -3.13
CA VAL A 179 -6.46 -19.93 -4.32
C VAL A 179 -7.03 -21.35 -4.20
N VAL A 180 -6.23 -22.31 -3.73
CA VAL A 180 -6.70 -23.69 -3.51
C VAL A 180 -7.82 -23.73 -2.48
N LEU A 181 -7.66 -23.04 -1.35
CA LEU A 181 -8.68 -22.99 -0.30
C LEU A 181 -9.95 -22.28 -0.76
N ASN A 182 -9.85 -21.22 -1.58
CA ASN A 182 -11.00 -20.59 -2.19
C ASN A 182 -11.84 -21.59 -3.01
N LEU A 183 -11.19 -22.37 -3.87
CA LEU A 183 -11.86 -23.37 -4.68
C LEU A 183 -12.52 -24.44 -3.79
N VAL A 184 -11.82 -24.91 -2.75
CA VAL A 184 -12.36 -25.93 -1.84
C VAL A 184 -13.53 -25.37 -1.01
N PHE A 185 -13.40 -24.20 -0.42
CA PHE A 185 -14.44 -23.65 0.45
C PHE A 185 -15.66 -23.15 -0.30
N VAL A 186 -15.48 -22.55 -1.48
CA VAL A 186 -16.60 -22.04 -2.27
C VAL A 186 -17.27 -23.13 -3.08
N ILE A 187 -16.50 -24.02 -3.75
CA ILE A 187 -17.07 -25.02 -4.68
C ILE A 187 -17.44 -26.30 -3.95
N VAL A 188 -16.52 -26.85 -3.11
CA VAL A 188 -16.74 -28.18 -2.50
C VAL A 188 -17.58 -28.08 -1.23
N ARG A 189 -17.41 -26.99 -0.45
CA ARG A 189 -18.11 -26.81 0.83
C ARG A 189 -19.30 -25.85 0.75
N ASP A 190 -19.50 -25.19 -0.36
CA ASP A 190 -20.59 -24.23 -0.61
C ASP A 190 -20.71 -23.14 0.48
N LEU A 191 -19.55 -22.63 0.95
CA LEU A 191 -19.50 -21.65 2.04
C LEU A 191 -19.71 -20.20 1.58
N ASP A 192 -19.96 -19.96 0.31
CA ASP A 192 -20.25 -18.64 -0.26
C ASP A 192 -19.20 -17.57 0.15
N VAL A 193 -19.64 -16.37 0.59
CA VAL A 193 -18.76 -15.28 1.04
C VAL A 193 -17.86 -15.67 2.21
N ALA A 194 -18.35 -16.53 3.11
CA ALA A 194 -17.57 -17.02 4.22
C ALA A 194 -16.38 -17.86 3.76
N GLY A 195 -16.54 -18.63 2.68
CA GLY A 195 -15.48 -19.45 2.10
C GLY A 195 -14.29 -18.63 1.64
N VAL A 196 -14.52 -17.54 0.91
CA VAL A 196 -13.47 -16.63 0.44
C VAL A 196 -12.79 -15.93 1.61
N ALA A 197 -13.57 -15.42 2.58
CA ALA A 197 -13.00 -14.78 3.76
C ALA A 197 -12.13 -15.76 4.58
N LEU A 198 -12.58 -16.98 4.79
CA LEU A 198 -11.80 -18.02 5.48
C LEU A 198 -10.52 -18.37 4.73
N ALA A 199 -10.56 -18.55 3.42
CA ALA A 199 -9.37 -18.83 2.61
C ALA A 199 -8.35 -17.69 2.74
N SER A 200 -8.80 -16.44 2.69
CA SER A 200 -7.95 -15.26 2.83
C SER A 200 -7.30 -15.20 4.22
N ILE A 201 -8.04 -15.41 5.32
CA ILE A 201 -7.44 -15.37 6.66
C ILE A 201 -6.50 -16.55 6.92
N PHE A 202 -6.80 -17.75 6.43
CA PHE A 202 -5.88 -18.89 6.55
C PHE A 202 -4.55 -18.61 5.84
N SER A 203 -4.59 -18.08 4.64
CA SER A 203 -3.38 -17.72 3.90
C SER A 203 -2.60 -16.59 4.56
N GLN A 204 -3.29 -15.59 5.15
CA GLN A 204 -2.67 -14.51 5.92
C GLN A 204 -1.96 -15.05 7.17
N TYR A 205 -2.61 -15.92 7.95
CA TYR A 205 -1.97 -16.58 9.10
C TYR A 205 -0.77 -17.43 8.68
N LEU A 206 -0.87 -18.15 7.57
CA LEU A 206 0.21 -18.99 7.06
C LEU A 206 1.45 -18.14 6.72
N SER A 207 1.27 -17.04 5.98
CA SER A 207 2.35 -16.11 5.63
C SER A 207 2.95 -15.44 6.86
N ALA A 208 2.11 -15.02 7.81
CA ALA A 208 2.54 -14.40 9.06
C ALA A 208 3.35 -15.37 9.93
N ILE A 209 2.89 -16.63 10.07
CA ILE A 209 3.59 -17.68 10.82
C ILE A 209 4.96 -17.97 10.19
N PHE A 210 5.04 -18.15 8.87
CA PHE A 210 6.33 -18.41 8.21
C PHE A 210 7.30 -17.25 8.39
N LEU A 211 6.82 -16.02 8.21
CA LEU A 211 7.67 -14.84 8.31
C LEU A 211 8.16 -14.60 9.75
N THR A 212 7.27 -14.75 10.71
CA THR A 212 7.58 -14.61 12.15
C THR A 212 8.48 -15.74 12.63
N ALA A 213 8.21 -16.99 12.23
CA ALA A 213 9.06 -18.14 12.56
C ALA A 213 10.47 -17.98 11.96
N ALA A 214 10.58 -17.43 10.76
CA ALA A 214 11.88 -17.13 10.15
C ALA A 214 12.66 -16.06 10.94
N LEU A 215 11.98 -15.09 11.57
CA LEU A 215 12.62 -14.12 12.48
C LEU A 215 13.05 -14.77 13.79
N PHE A 216 12.24 -15.65 14.38
CA PHE A 216 12.61 -16.40 15.60
C PHE A 216 13.78 -17.38 15.37
N ARG A 217 13.89 -17.96 14.18
CA ARG A 217 15.00 -18.85 13.80
C ARG A 217 16.25 -18.09 13.38
N SER A 218 16.17 -16.81 13.18
CA SER A 218 17.30 -15.98 12.78
C SER A 218 18.25 -15.75 13.96
N ARG A 219 19.53 -16.08 13.77
CA ARG A 219 20.61 -15.77 14.73
C ARG A 219 21.22 -14.38 14.52
N GLU A 220 20.72 -13.64 13.55
CA GLU A 220 21.17 -12.28 13.24
C GLU A 220 20.61 -11.29 14.27
N ILE A 221 21.18 -10.09 14.31
CA ILE A 221 20.85 -9.02 15.29
C ILE A 221 19.36 -8.62 15.23
N TYR A 222 18.73 -8.74 14.06
CA TYR A 222 17.31 -8.46 13.85
C TYR A 222 16.39 -9.65 14.16
N GLY A 223 16.94 -10.78 14.62
CA GLY A 223 16.15 -11.95 15.01
C GLY A 223 15.28 -11.67 16.22
N LEU A 224 14.12 -12.34 16.29
CA LEU A 224 13.26 -12.31 17.46
C LEU A 224 13.72 -13.33 18.50
N SER A 225 13.65 -12.93 19.78
CA SER A 225 13.86 -13.80 20.90
C SER A 225 12.71 -13.65 21.92
N PRO A 226 12.06 -14.74 22.38
CA PRO A 226 10.98 -14.65 23.34
C PRO A 226 11.39 -13.92 24.63
N LYS A 227 12.66 -14.07 25.05
CA LYS A 227 13.20 -13.45 26.26
C LYS A 227 13.32 -11.92 26.16
N LEU A 228 13.41 -11.38 24.93
CA LEU A 228 13.60 -9.96 24.67
C LEU A 228 12.31 -9.25 24.22
N LEU A 229 11.20 -9.98 24.13
CA LEU A 229 9.89 -9.42 23.78
C LEU A 229 9.42 -8.49 24.93
N ARG A 230 9.67 -7.20 24.75
CA ARG A 230 9.25 -6.13 25.68
C ARG A 230 8.90 -4.88 24.88
N LEU A 231 7.93 -4.11 25.39
CA LEU A 231 7.61 -2.78 24.87
C LEU A 231 8.58 -1.75 25.44
N HIS A 232 9.37 -1.14 24.58
CA HIS A 232 10.24 -0.02 24.96
C HIS A 232 9.54 1.29 24.57
N ARG A 233 9.15 2.09 25.56
CA ARG A 233 8.35 3.31 25.39
C ARG A 233 8.92 4.25 24.32
N LYS A 234 10.25 4.44 24.28
CA LYS A 234 10.93 5.27 23.29
C LYS A 234 10.67 4.75 21.87
N ASN A 235 10.96 3.46 21.63
CA ASN A 235 10.83 2.82 20.31
C ASN A 235 9.38 2.76 19.86
N CYS A 236 8.45 2.43 20.77
CA CYS A 236 7.01 2.46 20.46
C CYS A 236 6.56 3.86 20.04
N ARG A 237 6.98 4.91 20.76
CA ARG A 237 6.66 6.29 20.41
C ARG A 237 7.23 6.67 19.04
N GLU A 238 8.47 6.30 18.74
CA GLU A 238 9.09 6.57 17.43
C GLU A 238 8.34 5.84 16.30
N ILE A 239 7.98 4.56 16.48
CA ILE A 239 7.21 3.78 15.50
C ILE A 239 5.85 4.45 15.26
N LEU A 240 5.11 4.79 16.32
CA LEU A 240 3.80 5.41 16.21
C LEU A 240 3.86 6.82 15.59
N THR A 241 4.90 7.60 15.94
CA THR A 241 5.10 8.94 15.35
C THR A 241 5.38 8.88 13.85
N LEU A 242 5.94 7.79 13.33
CA LEU A 242 6.15 7.58 11.90
C LEU A 242 4.96 6.87 11.25
N GLY A 243 4.41 5.87 11.91
CA GLY A 243 3.41 4.97 11.35
C GLY A 243 1.99 5.53 11.35
N ILE A 244 1.55 6.17 12.43
CA ILE A 244 0.19 6.73 12.51
C ILE A 244 -0.03 7.83 11.45
N PRO A 245 0.87 8.83 11.30
CA PRO A 245 0.69 9.81 10.24
C PRO A 245 0.65 9.18 8.84
N ALA A 246 1.49 8.18 8.58
CA ALA A 246 1.48 7.48 7.31
C ALA A 246 0.18 6.69 7.06
N GLY A 247 -0.36 6.04 8.09
CA GLY A 247 -1.64 5.33 8.01
C GLY A 247 -2.83 6.28 7.81
N LEU A 248 -2.87 7.38 8.56
CA LEU A 248 -3.88 8.44 8.39
C LEU A 248 -3.81 9.08 7.01
N GLN A 249 -2.62 9.34 6.49
CA GLN A 249 -2.42 9.84 5.14
C GLN A 249 -3.09 8.92 4.10
N ASN A 250 -2.87 7.61 4.19
CA ASN A 250 -3.49 6.64 3.31
C ASN A 250 -5.03 6.66 3.44
N ALA A 251 -5.54 6.62 4.66
CA ALA A 251 -6.98 6.64 4.93
C ALA A 251 -7.67 7.89 4.35
N ILE A 252 -7.12 9.07 4.61
CA ILE A 252 -7.69 10.35 4.13
C ILE A 252 -7.57 10.45 2.60
N PHE A 253 -6.52 9.88 2.02
CA PHE A 253 -6.36 9.84 0.56
C PHE A 253 -7.47 9.01 -0.11
N TYR A 254 -7.86 7.88 0.48
CA TYR A 254 -9.00 7.09 0.01
C TYR A 254 -10.33 7.88 0.12
N ILE A 255 -10.54 8.59 1.24
CA ILE A 255 -11.72 9.45 1.41
C ILE A 255 -11.76 10.54 0.33
N ALA A 256 -10.64 11.19 0.03
CA ALA A 256 -10.57 12.19 -1.02
C ALA A 256 -10.92 11.62 -2.41
N ASN A 257 -10.51 10.38 -2.70
CA ASN A 257 -10.87 9.71 -3.94
C ASN A 257 -12.37 9.38 -4.04
N MET A 258 -13.07 9.18 -2.91
CA MET A 258 -14.53 9.00 -2.90
C MET A 258 -15.26 10.25 -3.40
N PHE A 259 -14.76 11.46 -3.10
CA PHE A 259 -15.34 12.70 -3.65
C PHE A 259 -15.17 12.78 -5.16
N ILE A 260 -14.05 12.32 -5.71
CA ILE A 260 -13.85 12.25 -7.16
C ILE A 260 -14.81 11.22 -7.76
N GLN A 261 -14.95 10.06 -7.13
CA GLN A 261 -15.90 9.03 -7.58
C GLN A 261 -17.36 9.54 -7.55
N ALA A 262 -17.73 10.33 -6.55
CA ALA A 262 -19.05 10.99 -6.52
C ALA A 262 -19.24 11.94 -7.71
N GLY A 263 -18.18 12.66 -8.11
CA GLY A 263 -18.17 13.45 -9.34
C GLY A 263 -18.33 12.60 -10.61
N VAL A 264 -17.65 11.44 -10.69
CA VAL A 264 -17.84 10.49 -11.81
C VAL A 264 -19.27 9.97 -11.86
N ASN A 265 -19.87 9.67 -10.71
CA ASN A 265 -21.23 9.13 -10.63
C ASN A 265 -22.32 10.14 -11.08
N SER A 266 -21.97 11.42 -11.29
CA SER A 266 -22.88 12.41 -11.87
C SER A 266 -23.02 12.31 -13.40
N PHE A 267 -22.18 11.49 -14.05
CA PHE A 267 -22.25 11.19 -15.48
C PHE A 267 -23.13 9.97 -15.74
N ASP A 268 -23.29 9.62 -17.03
CA ASP A 268 -24.01 8.44 -17.45
C ASP A 268 -23.36 7.11 -17.01
N THR A 269 -24.11 6.05 -17.11
CA THR A 269 -23.66 4.70 -16.70
C THR A 269 -22.46 4.21 -17.51
N VAL A 270 -22.34 4.62 -18.77
CA VAL A 270 -21.22 4.28 -19.65
C VAL A 270 -19.93 4.90 -19.12
N MET A 271 -19.95 6.17 -18.74
CA MET A 271 -18.81 6.86 -18.15
C MET A 271 -18.39 6.26 -16.81
N VAL A 272 -19.36 5.93 -15.94
CA VAL A 272 -19.10 5.28 -14.66
C VAL A 272 -18.46 3.91 -14.86
N ALA A 273 -18.96 3.11 -15.81
CA ALA A 273 -18.40 1.80 -16.13
C ALA A 273 -16.98 1.91 -16.71
N GLY A 274 -16.75 2.85 -17.65
CA GLY A 274 -15.44 3.11 -18.23
C GLY A 274 -14.42 3.57 -17.18
N ASN A 275 -14.81 4.47 -16.28
CA ASN A 275 -13.97 4.91 -15.15
C ASN A 275 -13.61 3.73 -14.24
N SER A 276 -14.56 2.85 -13.93
CA SER A 276 -14.31 1.70 -13.04
C SER A 276 -13.35 0.70 -13.69
N ALA A 277 -13.48 0.42 -14.98
CA ALA A 277 -12.57 -0.44 -15.72
C ALA A 277 -11.14 0.17 -15.75
N ALA A 278 -11.03 1.46 -16.05
CA ALA A 278 -9.75 2.18 -16.12
C ALA A 278 -9.07 2.33 -14.76
N ALA A 279 -9.81 2.44 -13.65
CA ALA A 279 -9.25 2.58 -12.31
C ALA A 279 -8.42 1.35 -11.87
N ASN A 280 -8.66 0.17 -12.44
CA ASN A 280 -7.82 -1.00 -12.18
C ASN A 280 -6.37 -0.80 -12.66
N ALA A 281 -6.17 -0.02 -13.72
CA ALA A 281 -4.82 0.34 -14.19
C ALA A 281 -4.07 1.20 -13.18
N ASP A 282 -4.76 2.15 -12.50
CA ASP A 282 -4.15 3.02 -11.50
C ASP A 282 -3.52 2.21 -10.36
N GLY A 283 -4.27 1.21 -9.85
CA GLY A 283 -3.78 0.31 -8.80
C GLY A 283 -2.53 -0.44 -9.22
N LEU A 284 -2.55 -1.04 -10.42
CA LEU A 284 -1.42 -1.81 -10.94
C LEU A 284 -0.16 -0.95 -11.12
N VAL A 285 -0.30 0.25 -11.70
CA VAL A 285 0.84 1.18 -11.88
C VAL A 285 1.38 1.64 -10.53
N TYR A 286 0.48 2.01 -9.60
CA TYR A 286 0.86 2.43 -8.26
C TYR A 286 1.62 1.34 -7.51
N ASP A 287 1.18 0.08 -7.56
CA ASP A 287 1.81 -1.03 -6.86
C ASP A 287 3.22 -1.34 -7.37
N VAL A 288 3.46 -1.18 -8.66
CA VAL A 288 4.81 -1.26 -9.23
C VAL A 288 5.69 -0.10 -8.72
N MET A 289 5.17 1.13 -8.73
CA MET A 289 5.90 2.31 -8.26
C MET A 289 6.16 2.28 -6.76
N ALA A 290 5.24 1.74 -5.95
CA ALA A 290 5.33 1.62 -4.50
C ALA A 290 6.55 0.80 -4.02
N ALA A 291 7.03 -0.11 -4.85
CA ALA A 291 8.28 -0.84 -4.57
C ALA A 291 9.49 0.10 -4.51
N PHE A 292 9.54 1.11 -5.38
CA PHE A 292 10.60 2.13 -5.35
C PHE A 292 10.44 3.10 -4.20
N TYR A 293 9.21 3.40 -3.77
CA TYR A 293 8.94 4.22 -2.57
C TYR A 293 9.43 3.51 -1.32
N THR A 294 9.17 2.21 -1.21
CA THR A 294 9.71 1.38 -0.12
C THR A 294 11.23 1.33 -0.14
N ALA A 295 11.83 1.16 -1.32
CA ALA A 295 13.28 1.22 -1.49
C ALA A 295 13.83 2.59 -1.07
N CYS A 296 13.20 3.69 -1.47
CA CYS A 296 13.60 5.04 -1.11
C CYS A 296 13.64 5.22 0.42
N SER A 297 12.57 4.86 1.12
CA SER A 297 12.52 4.93 2.58
C SER A 297 13.59 4.07 3.25
N SER A 298 13.78 2.83 2.79
CA SER A 298 14.75 1.88 3.35
C SER A 298 16.20 2.36 3.14
N PHE A 299 16.57 2.72 1.91
CA PHE A 299 17.96 3.15 1.61
C PHE A 299 18.29 4.51 2.23
N ILE A 300 17.33 5.41 2.30
CA ILE A 300 17.53 6.70 2.99
C ILE A 300 17.66 6.48 4.49
N GLY A 301 16.81 5.67 5.11
CA GLY A 301 16.93 5.32 6.52
C GLY A 301 18.29 4.68 6.85
N LEU A 302 18.72 3.71 6.04
CA LEU A 302 20.01 3.05 6.16
C LEU A 302 21.19 4.04 6.08
N ASN A 303 21.20 4.90 5.06
CA ASN A 303 22.27 5.87 4.84
C ASN A 303 22.24 7.01 5.87
N TYR A 304 21.05 7.37 6.36
CA TYR A 304 20.89 8.34 7.44
C TYR A 304 21.47 7.79 8.76
N GLY A 305 21.14 6.54 9.11
CA GLY A 305 21.74 5.88 10.27
C GLY A 305 23.25 5.73 10.17
N ALA A 306 23.77 5.47 8.97
CA ALA A 306 25.21 5.33 8.69
C ALA A 306 25.96 6.67 8.59
N GLY A 307 25.32 7.83 8.73
CA GLY A 307 25.96 9.14 8.61
C GLY A 307 26.38 9.52 7.18
N ARG A 308 25.79 8.90 6.14
CA ARG A 308 26.22 9.05 4.75
C ARG A 308 25.38 10.05 3.98
N ARG A 309 25.55 11.32 4.24
CA ARG A 309 24.74 12.39 3.67
C ARG A 309 24.68 12.36 2.13
N ARG A 310 25.80 12.15 1.44
CA ARG A 310 25.84 12.11 -0.03
C ARG A 310 24.98 10.97 -0.60
N GLU A 311 25.00 9.80 0.06
CA GLU A 311 24.24 8.64 -0.40
C GLU A 311 22.73 8.77 -0.13
N ILE A 312 22.30 9.59 0.85
CA ILE A 312 20.89 9.94 1.05
C ILE A 312 20.33 10.62 -0.20
N ARG A 313 20.98 11.70 -0.66
CA ARG A 313 20.55 12.42 -1.88
C ARG A 313 20.61 11.52 -3.11
N ARG A 314 21.64 10.70 -3.22
CA ARG A 314 21.82 9.81 -4.35
C ARG A 314 20.76 8.71 -4.37
N SER A 315 20.42 8.11 -3.23
CA SER A 315 19.33 7.13 -3.09
C SER A 315 18.01 7.75 -3.52
N TYR A 316 17.72 8.98 -3.07
CA TYR A 316 16.52 9.70 -3.46
C TYR A 316 16.42 9.87 -4.98
N LEU A 317 17.48 10.39 -5.63
CA LEU A 317 17.47 10.65 -7.07
C LEU A 317 17.37 9.37 -7.91
N ILE A 318 17.99 8.26 -7.48
CA ILE A 318 17.92 6.97 -8.16
C ILE A 318 16.51 6.39 -8.03
N CYS A 319 15.93 6.39 -6.83
CA CYS A 319 14.56 5.90 -6.62
C CYS A 319 13.55 6.74 -7.40
N LEU A 320 13.72 8.07 -7.42
CA LEU A 320 12.89 8.98 -8.20
C LEU A 320 13.02 8.66 -9.70
N GLY A 321 14.23 8.48 -10.22
CA GLY A 321 14.46 8.14 -11.63
C GLY A 321 13.81 6.81 -12.03
N TYR A 322 13.92 5.78 -11.18
CA TYR A 322 13.29 4.49 -11.44
C TYR A 322 11.76 4.55 -11.33
N SER A 323 11.22 5.24 -10.33
CA SER A 323 9.79 5.41 -10.16
C SER A 323 9.18 6.23 -11.30
N PHE A 324 9.84 7.33 -11.69
CA PHE A 324 9.46 8.14 -12.85
C PHE A 324 9.49 7.31 -14.14
N GLY A 325 10.57 6.56 -14.37
CA GLY A 325 10.70 5.69 -15.54
C GLY A 325 9.64 4.60 -15.58
N ALA A 326 9.35 3.95 -14.45
CA ALA A 326 8.29 2.96 -14.35
C ALA A 326 6.90 3.58 -14.61
N GLY A 327 6.61 4.74 -14.01
CA GLY A 327 5.37 5.49 -14.26
C GLY A 327 5.23 5.93 -15.73
N ALA A 328 6.33 6.38 -16.35
CA ALA A 328 6.34 6.73 -17.77
C ALA A 328 6.08 5.49 -18.67
N ILE A 329 6.84 4.41 -18.48
CA ILE A 329 6.70 3.21 -19.31
C ILE A 329 5.30 2.63 -19.19
N LEU A 330 4.81 2.43 -17.97
CA LEU A 330 3.48 1.86 -17.73
C LEU A 330 2.37 2.82 -18.18
N GLY A 331 2.48 4.11 -17.86
CA GLY A 331 1.51 5.11 -18.25
C GLY A 331 1.39 5.25 -19.78
N PHE A 332 2.51 5.37 -20.49
CA PHE A 332 2.48 5.44 -21.96
C PHE A 332 2.02 4.13 -22.59
N SER A 333 2.37 2.98 -21.99
CA SER A 333 1.85 1.67 -22.44
C SER A 333 0.32 1.60 -22.32
N LEU A 334 -0.23 2.13 -21.22
CA LEU A 334 -1.68 2.19 -21.01
C LEU A 334 -2.37 3.19 -21.97
N VAL A 335 -1.71 4.27 -22.36
CA VAL A 335 -2.25 5.17 -23.40
C VAL A 335 -2.23 4.50 -24.77
N ALA A 336 -1.13 3.81 -25.11
CA ALA A 336 -0.96 3.17 -26.41
C ALA A 336 -1.82 1.89 -26.57
N PHE A 337 -1.87 1.04 -25.55
CA PHE A 337 -2.54 -0.26 -25.56
C PHE A 337 -3.81 -0.28 -24.68
N GLY A 338 -4.32 0.87 -24.28
CA GLY A 338 -5.46 1.02 -23.37
C GLY A 338 -6.73 0.31 -23.85
N PRO A 339 -7.12 0.40 -25.13
CA PRO A 339 -8.26 -0.36 -25.63
C PRO A 339 -8.13 -1.87 -25.38
N ALA A 340 -6.96 -2.46 -25.67
CA ALA A 340 -6.70 -3.87 -25.41
C ALA A 340 -6.72 -4.21 -23.90
N PHE A 341 -6.22 -3.30 -23.03
CA PHE A 341 -6.33 -3.47 -21.58
C PHE A 341 -7.79 -3.44 -21.11
N LEU A 342 -8.59 -2.49 -21.61
CA LEU A 342 -9.98 -2.33 -21.22
C LEU A 342 -10.87 -3.49 -21.72
N THR A 343 -10.51 -4.15 -22.84
CA THR A 343 -11.23 -5.34 -23.30
C THR A 343 -11.17 -6.52 -22.34
N LEU A 344 -10.25 -6.52 -21.37
CA LEU A 344 -10.23 -7.50 -20.28
C LEU A 344 -11.44 -7.36 -19.34
N PHE A 345 -12.07 -6.18 -19.31
CA PHE A 345 -13.18 -5.86 -18.39
C PHE A 345 -14.51 -5.71 -19.10
N THR A 346 -14.52 -5.30 -20.37
CA THR A 346 -15.75 -5.05 -21.13
C THR A 346 -15.53 -5.22 -22.63
N THR A 347 -16.59 -5.63 -23.34
CA THR A 347 -16.62 -5.70 -24.80
C THR A 347 -17.39 -4.51 -25.43
N ASP A 348 -17.97 -3.63 -24.60
CA ASP A 348 -18.73 -2.48 -25.05
C ASP A 348 -17.77 -1.36 -25.49
N ALA A 349 -17.82 -1.00 -26.78
CA ALA A 349 -16.97 0.01 -27.37
C ALA A 349 -17.16 1.40 -26.74
N ALA A 350 -18.38 1.77 -26.33
CA ALA A 350 -18.66 3.05 -25.68
C ALA A 350 -18.02 3.13 -24.28
N VAL A 351 -18.04 2.02 -23.53
CA VAL A 351 -17.39 1.92 -22.22
C VAL A 351 -15.86 1.96 -22.37
N ILE A 352 -15.30 1.32 -23.41
CA ILE A 352 -13.87 1.38 -23.72
C ILE A 352 -13.44 2.83 -24.03
N GLU A 353 -14.21 3.54 -24.88
CA GLU A 353 -13.93 4.95 -25.20
C GLU A 353 -13.98 5.84 -23.94
N ALA A 354 -14.98 5.65 -23.08
CA ALA A 354 -15.11 6.35 -21.82
C ALA A 354 -13.92 6.09 -20.88
N GLY A 355 -13.48 4.83 -20.78
CA GLY A 355 -12.30 4.44 -20.01
C GLY A 355 -11.00 5.05 -20.54
N MET A 356 -10.87 5.17 -21.87
CA MET A 356 -9.70 5.80 -22.50
C MET A 356 -9.55 7.28 -22.12
N LYS A 357 -10.63 8.02 -21.88
CA LYS A 357 -10.58 9.40 -21.38
C LYS A 357 -9.83 9.50 -20.06
N ARG A 358 -10.04 8.53 -19.15
CA ARG A 358 -9.28 8.45 -17.91
C ARG A 358 -7.83 8.01 -18.16
N LEU A 359 -7.63 6.89 -18.87
CA LEU A 359 -6.28 6.33 -19.09
C LEU A 359 -5.34 7.34 -19.76
N THR A 360 -5.84 8.16 -20.68
CA THR A 360 -5.02 9.19 -21.35
C THR A 360 -4.52 10.23 -20.35
N ILE A 361 -5.39 10.76 -19.49
CA ILE A 361 -4.99 11.79 -18.50
C ILE A 361 -4.11 11.16 -17.42
N MET A 362 -4.50 10.01 -16.88
CA MET A 362 -3.78 9.34 -15.79
C MET A 362 -2.42 8.80 -16.25
N GLY A 363 -2.31 8.28 -17.49
CA GLY A 363 -1.06 7.76 -18.04
C GLY A 363 0.06 8.80 -18.02
N PHE A 364 -0.24 10.04 -18.35
CA PHE A 364 0.72 11.16 -18.22
C PHE A 364 0.91 11.59 -16.77
N SER A 365 -0.08 11.41 -15.92
CA SER A 365 -0.06 11.88 -14.52
C SER A 365 0.82 11.01 -13.61
N TYR A 366 1.01 9.72 -13.91
CA TYR A 366 1.79 8.83 -13.05
C TYR A 366 3.24 9.28 -12.86
N CYS A 367 3.85 9.90 -13.90
CA CYS A 367 5.19 10.47 -13.77
C CYS A 367 5.27 11.58 -12.72
N VAL A 368 4.19 12.35 -12.56
CA VAL A 368 4.12 13.43 -11.57
C VAL A 368 3.97 12.87 -10.16
N SER A 369 3.19 11.81 -9.98
CA SER A 369 3.04 11.17 -8.67
C SER A 369 4.36 10.62 -8.12
N ALA A 370 5.29 10.22 -9.00
CA ALA A 370 6.62 9.77 -8.59
C ALA A 370 7.38 10.81 -7.75
N PHE A 371 7.27 12.10 -8.09
CA PHE A 371 7.91 13.18 -7.33
C PHE A 371 7.30 13.36 -5.94
N MET A 372 5.98 13.18 -5.83
CA MET A 372 5.28 13.28 -4.57
C MET A 372 5.64 12.11 -3.65
N ASP A 373 5.41 10.89 -4.10
CA ASP A 373 5.51 9.69 -3.27
C ASP A 373 6.96 9.37 -2.87
N ASN A 374 7.95 9.61 -3.75
CA ASN A 374 9.36 9.45 -3.37
C ASN A 374 9.79 10.50 -2.35
N ALA A 375 9.31 11.74 -2.40
CA ALA A 375 9.63 12.75 -1.40
C ALA A 375 9.04 12.40 -0.04
N ILE A 376 7.79 11.92 0.01
CA ILE A 376 7.14 11.39 1.22
C ILE A 376 7.95 10.22 1.80
N ALA A 377 8.33 9.25 0.96
CA ALA A 377 9.11 8.10 1.38
C ALA A 377 10.51 8.51 1.89
N ALA A 378 11.13 9.49 1.24
CA ALA A 378 12.42 10.05 1.65
C ALA A 378 12.34 10.75 3.01
N CYS A 379 11.31 11.55 3.24
CA CYS A 379 11.06 12.19 4.54
C CYS A 379 10.84 11.15 5.64
N ARG A 380 10.09 10.06 5.34
CA ARG A 380 9.89 8.94 6.26
C ARG A 380 11.20 8.27 6.60
N GLY A 381 12.08 8.02 5.62
CA GLY A 381 13.43 7.50 5.85
C GLY A 381 14.30 8.39 6.74
N LEU A 382 14.09 9.72 6.71
CA LEU A 382 14.72 10.68 7.63
C LEU A 382 14.03 10.74 9.00
N GLY A 383 13.01 9.95 9.26
CA GLY A 383 12.27 9.96 10.53
C GLY A 383 11.23 11.09 10.62
N LYS A 384 10.71 11.57 9.49
CA LYS A 384 9.75 12.68 9.41
C LYS A 384 8.50 12.19 8.65
N SER A 385 7.36 12.01 9.33
CA SER A 385 6.08 11.62 8.70
C SER A 385 4.96 12.63 8.93
N LEU A 386 4.99 13.40 10.02
CA LEU A 386 3.90 14.31 10.37
C LEU A 386 3.73 15.44 9.34
N VAL A 387 4.82 16.13 8.99
CA VAL A 387 4.75 17.25 8.04
C VAL A 387 4.37 16.77 6.63
N PRO A 388 4.97 15.69 6.09
CA PRO A 388 4.49 15.08 4.85
C PRO A 388 3.00 14.75 4.86
N MET A 389 2.49 14.14 5.94
CA MET A 389 1.06 13.87 6.06
C MET A 389 0.23 15.15 5.92
N VAL A 390 0.60 16.24 6.62
CA VAL A 390 -0.12 17.53 6.55
C VAL A 390 -0.07 18.12 5.13
N ILE A 391 1.09 18.05 4.46
CA ILE A 391 1.23 18.51 3.06
C ILE A 391 0.32 17.72 2.12
N VAL A 392 0.27 16.39 2.25
CA VAL A 392 -0.62 15.53 1.44
C VAL A 392 -2.08 15.82 1.71
N ILE A 393 -2.48 15.95 2.98
CA ILE A 393 -3.87 16.24 3.34
C ILE A 393 -4.29 17.59 2.75
N SER A 394 -3.45 18.61 2.85
CA SER A 394 -3.75 19.94 2.32
C SER A 394 -3.68 19.97 0.79
N GLY A 395 -2.58 19.52 0.20
CA GLY A 395 -2.29 19.64 -1.22
C GLY A 395 -3.01 18.62 -2.12
N SER A 396 -3.31 17.42 -1.58
CA SER A 396 -4.04 16.42 -2.34
C SER A 396 -5.48 16.24 -1.89
N CYS A 397 -5.75 16.11 -0.58
CA CYS A 397 -7.10 15.75 -0.14
C CYS A 397 -8.04 16.96 -0.10
N ILE A 398 -7.70 18.02 0.65
CA ILE A 398 -8.52 19.23 0.73
C ILE A 398 -8.61 19.89 -0.64
N PHE A 399 -7.49 19.99 -1.37
CA PHE A 399 -7.47 20.55 -2.72
C PHE A 399 -8.41 19.82 -3.67
N ARG A 400 -8.49 18.48 -3.63
CA ARG A 400 -9.40 17.70 -4.47
C ARG A 400 -10.86 17.98 -4.15
N ILE A 401 -11.20 18.08 -2.87
CA ILE A 401 -12.57 18.43 -2.45
C ILE A 401 -12.94 19.81 -2.97
N LEU A 402 -12.07 20.81 -2.77
CA LEU A 402 -12.29 22.18 -3.27
C LEU A 402 -12.38 22.20 -4.79
N TRP A 403 -11.54 21.45 -5.51
CA TRP A 403 -11.58 21.34 -6.97
C TRP A 403 -12.93 20.81 -7.46
N VAL A 404 -13.44 19.76 -6.84
CA VAL A 404 -14.74 19.19 -7.20
C VAL A 404 -15.87 20.19 -6.94
N MET A 405 -15.82 20.93 -5.83
CA MET A 405 -16.84 21.93 -5.46
C MET A 405 -16.75 23.24 -6.28
N THR A 406 -15.63 23.52 -6.91
CA THR A 406 -15.41 24.78 -7.67
C THR A 406 -15.22 24.51 -9.16
N VAL A 407 -14.04 24.04 -9.56
CA VAL A 407 -13.66 23.86 -10.97
C VAL A 407 -14.57 22.85 -11.67
N PHE A 408 -14.75 21.67 -11.07
CA PHE A 408 -15.63 20.65 -11.65
C PHE A 408 -17.10 21.12 -11.65
N ALA A 409 -17.56 21.75 -10.58
CA ALA A 409 -18.93 22.31 -10.52
C ALA A 409 -19.20 23.35 -11.61
N TRP A 410 -18.16 24.09 -12.03
CA TRP A 410 -18.26 25.07 -13.10
C TRP A 410 -18.24 24.45 -14.50
N PHE A 411 -17.22 23.64 -14.80
CA PHE A 411 -17.02 23.08 -16.13
C PHE A 411 -17.89 21.86 -16.44
N LYS A 412 -18.22 21.04 -15.45
CA LYS A 412 -19.04 19.82 -15.53
C LYS A 412 -18.59 18.82 -16.61
N THR A 413 -17.27 18.75 -16.88
CA THR A 413 -16.70 17.84 -17.86
C THR A 413 -15.86 16.77 -17.16
N ILE A 414 -15.84 15.54 -17.71
CA ILE A 414 -15.04 14.46 -17.14
C ILE A 414 -13.54 14.77 -17.17
N ALA A 415 -13.07 15.50 -18.17
CA ALA A 415 -11.69 15.94 -18.26
C ALA A 415 -11.32 16.89 -17.11
N SER A 416 -12.19 17.88 -16.79
CA SER A 416 -11.96 18.78 -15.66
C SER A 416 -11.90 18.03 -14.33
N LEU A 417 -12.64 16.93 -14.20
CA LEU A 417 -12.57 16.09 -13.00
C LEU A 417 -11.25 15.34 -12.90
N TYR A 418 -10.78 14.72 -13.99
CA TYR A 418 -9.53 13.93 -13.96
C TYR A 418 -8.27 14.81 -13.87
N LEU A 419 -8.30 16.03 -14.39
CA LEU A 419 -7.18 16.97 -14.28
C LEU A 419 -6.82 17.29 -12.81
N VAL A 420 -7.74 17.12 -11.87
CA VAL A 420 -7.45 17.30 -10.44
C VAL A 420 -6.26 16.47 -9.96
N TYR A 421 -6.05 15.29 -10.56
CA TYR A 421 -4.91 14.43 -10.17
C TYR A 421 -3.57 15.10 -10.50
N ILE A 422 -3.42 15.63 -11.72
CA ILE A 422 -2.19 16.32 -12.15
C ILE A 422 -1.92 17.52 -11.24
N PHE A 423 -2.90 18.39 -11.04
CA PHE A 423 -2.71 19.60 -10.23
C PHE A 423 -2.43 19.29 -8.77
N SER A 424 -3.21 18.37 -8.16
CA SER A 424 -3.03 18.00 -6.75
C SER A 424 -1.66 17.34 -6.51
N TRP A 425 -1.24 16.44 -7.39
CA TRP A 425 0.08 15.80 -7.29
C TRP A 425 1.22 16.77 -7.53
N THR A 426 1.10 17.69 -8.48
CA THR A 426 2.14 18.71 -8.76
C THR A 426 2.34 19.62 -7.57
N ILE A 427 1.25 20.16 -6.99
CA ILE A 427 1.31 21.06 -5.84
C ILE A 427 1.91 20.31 -4.64
N THR A 428 1.38 19.11 -4.34
CA THR A 428 1.88 18.30 -3.22
C THR A 428 3.34 17.93 -3.42
N ALA A 429 3.75 17.52 -4.64
CA ALA A 429 5.13 17.21 -4.97
C ALA A 429 6.08 18.40 -4.76
N ALA A 430 5.67 19.60 -5.15
CA ALA A 430 6.48 20.80 -4.96
C ALA A 430 6.78 21.05 -3.47
N PHE A 431 5.75 21.00 -2.62
CA PHE A 431 5.91 21.21 -1.18
C PHE A 431 6.65 20.06 -0.48
N GLU A 432 6.40 18.81 -0.87
CA GLU A 432 7.10 17.63 -0.32
C GLU A 432 8.59 17.67 -0.67
N ASN A 433 8.95 17.97 -1.92
CA ASN A 433 10.34 18.09 -2.33
C ASN A 433 11.03 19.26 -1.61
N TRP A 434 10.38 20.41 -1.51
CA TRP A 434 10.88 21.54 -0.76
C TRP A 434 11.17 21.16 0.69
N TYR A 435 10.24 20.46 1.36
CA TYR A 435 10.39 20.02 2.73
C TYR A 435 11.51 18.99 2.87
N PHE A 436 11.58 18.00 1.98
CA PHE A 436 12.67 17.01 1.97
C PHE A 436 14.03 17.68 1.86
N PHE A 437 14.23 18.59 0.87
CA PHE A 437 15.50 19.25 0.70
C PHE A 437 15.84 20.21 1.86
N ARG A 438 14.84 20.84 2.49
CA ARG A 438 15.02 21.60 3.72
C ARG A 438 15.51 20.71 4.86
N CYS A 439 14.92 19.55 5.07
CA CYS A 439 15.37 18.57 6.06
C CYS A 439 16.78 18.06 5.74
N TYR A 440 17.04 17.72 4.48
CA TYR A 440 18.35 17.27 4.01
C TYR A 440 19.47 18.31 4.25
N ARG A 441 19.21 19.58 4.00
CA ARG A 441 20.18 20.68 4.25
C ARG A 441 20.54 20.81 5.73
N LYS A 442 19.61 20.54 6.63
CA LYS A 442 19.78 20.62 8.08
C LYS A 442 20.47 19.40 8.71
N LEU A 443 20.76 18.36 7.92
CA LEU A 443 21.48 17.20 8.42
C LEU A 443 22.92 17.61 8.77
N SER A 444 23.25 17.52 10.06
CA SER A 444 24.59 17.74 10.62
C SER A 444 25.43 16.44 10.59
N VAL A 445 25.37 15.72 9.48
CA VAL A 445 26.03 14.41 9.32
C VAL A 445 27.17 14.53 8.33
#